data_4037ede32405bd696e9b842c862e785c
#
_entry.id   4037ede32405bd696e9b842c862e785c
#
_cell.length_a   1.000
_cell.length_b   1.000
_cell.length_c   1.000
_cell.angle_alpha   90.00
_cell.angle_beta   90.00
_cell.angle_gamma   90.00
#
_symmetry.space_group_name_H-M   'P 1'
#
loop_
_entity.id
_entity.type
_entity.pdbx_description
1 polymer ?
#
loop_
_entity_poly.entity_id
_entity_poly.type
_entity_poly.pdbx_seq_one_letter_code
_entity_poly.pdbx_strand_id
1 'polypeptide(L)'
;MEQFINPRVKDIQISGIRQFSNMIQNYDNLISLTIGQPDFPTPSLVKEAAKRAITENYTSYTHNAGLLELRKAACNFVKDNYDLHYSPENETIVTIGASEAIDVAFRTILEPGTEVILPAPIYPGYEPIIRLCGATPIFIDVRETGFRLTAEALEKAITEKTRCVVLPYPSNPTGVTLSKEELQDIVNVLKDKNIFVLSDEIYSELVYEQTHTSIAHFPEMREKTIVINGLSKSHSMTGWRTVYYSHQTI
;
A
#
# COMPACT_ATOMS: atom_id res chain seq x y z
N MET A 1 -24.47 10.50 23.24
CA MET A 1 -24.02 9.43 22.30
C MET A 1 -22.52 9.52 22.04
N GLU A 2 -21.94 10.70 21.98
CA GLU A 2 -20.50 10.91 21.71
C GLU A 2 -19.56 10.17 22.68
N GLN A 3 -19.94 10.03 23.94
CA GLN A 3 -19.20 9.26 24.94
C GLN A 3 -19.05 7.75 24.60
N PHE A 4 -19.89 7.22 23.72
CA PHE A 4 -19.87 5.81 23.28
C PHE A 4 -19.06 5.61 21.99
N ILE A 5 -18.54 6.68 21.38
CA ILE A 5 -17.63 6.55 20.25
C ILE A 5 -16.31 5.95 20.74
N ASN A 6 -15.77 5.01 19.97
CA ASN A 6 -14.47 4.41 20.26
C ASN A 6 -13.43 5.51 20.55
N PRO A 7 -12.78 5.52 21.72
CA PRO A 7 -11.80 6.56 22.06
C PRO A 7 -10.70 6.75 21.02
N ARG A 8 -10.24 5.66 20.40
CA ARG A 8 -9.18 5.71 19.37
C ARG A 8 -9.61 6.47 18.13
N VAL A 9 -10.92 6.56 17.83
CA VAL A 9 -11.43 7.34 16.69
C VAL A 9 -11.37 8.85 16.98
N LYS A 10 -11.51 9.24 18.23
CA LYS A 10 -11.48 10.66 18.63
C LYS A 10 -10.13 11.32 18.43
N ASP A 11 -9.05 10.52 18.48
CA ASP A 11 -7.67 10.98 18.31
C ASP A 11 -7.27 11.09 16.83
N ILE A 12 -8.11 10.59 15.90
CA ILE A 12 -7.86 10.65 14.47
C ILE A 12 -8.23 12.03 13.93
N GLN A 13 -7.24 12.72 13.41
CA GLN A 13 -7.46 14.02 12.74
C GLN A 13 -7.70 13.81 11.24
N ILE A 14 -8.57 14.64 10.67
CA ILE A 14 -8.74 14.73 9.22
C ILE A 14 -7.43 15.22 8.62
N SER A 15 -6.90 14.50 7.64
CA SER A 15 -5.63 14.87 6.99
C SER A 15 -5.67 16.30 6.44
N GLY A 16 -4.58 17.04 6.57
CA GLY A 16 -4.46 18.41 6.05
C GLY A 16 -4.77 18.52 4.56
N ILE A 17 -4.45 17.48 3.76
CA ILE A 17 -4.78 17.41 2.32
C ILE A 17 -6.31 17.45 2.11
N ARG A 18 -7.10 16.72 2.89
CA ARG A 18 -8.56 16.75 2.78
C ARG A 18 -9.14 18.08 3.27
N GLN A 19 -8.60 18.63 4.35
CA GLN A 19 -9.01 19.95 4.82
C GLN A 19 -8.75 21.00 3.74
N PHE A 20 -7.57 20.99 3.13
CA PHE A 20 -7.23 21.91 2.04
C PHE A 20 -8.11 21.69 0.80
N SER A 21 -8.34 20.44 0.37
CA SER A 21 -9.23 20.14 -0.77
C SER A 21 -10.65 20.66 -0.56
N ASN A 22 -11.17 20.57 0.66
CA ASN A 22 -12.50 21.13 0.98
C ASN A 22 -12.52 22.66 0.91
N MET A 23 -11.42 23.33 1.32
CA MET A 23 -11.32 24.79 1.25
C MET A 23 -11.30 25.32 -0.17
N ILE A 24 -10.67 24.60 -1.10
CA ILE A 24 -10.46 25.06 -2.49
C ILE A 24 -11.65 24.76 -3.42
N GLN A 25 -12.65 24.01 -2.99
CA GLN A 25 -13.82 23.66 -3.82
C GLN A 25 -14.61 24.88 -4.34
N ASN A 26 -14.48 26.04 -3.70
CA ASN A 26 -15.19 27.25 -4.05
C ASN A 26 -14.39 28.21 -4.94
N TYR A 27 -13.22 27.81 -5.44
CA TYR A 27 -12.38 28.63 -6.32
C TYR A 27 -12.57 28.22 -7.78
N ASP A 28 -13.02 29.16 -8.60
CA ASP A 28 -13.09 28.98 -10.04
C ASP A 28 -11.68 29.03 -10.68
N ASN A 29 -11.47 28.24 -11.72
CA ASN A 29 -10.22 28.19 -12.50
C ASN A 29 -8.96 27.74 -11.71
N LEU A 30 -9.12 26.93 -10.68
CA LEU A 30 -8.01 26.37 -9.93
C LEU A 30 -7.40 25.14 -10.64
N ILE A 31 -6.08 25.15 -10.81
CA ILE A 31 -5.33 23.95 -11.18
C ILE A 31 -4.93 23.22 -9.88
N SER A 32 -5.59 22.12 -9.57
CA SER A 32 -5.33 21.34 -8.35
C SER A 32 -4.29 20.25 -8.60
N LEU A 33 -3.23 20.26 -7.79
CA LEU A 33 -2.21 19.22 -7.72
C LEU A 33 -2.26 18.47 -6.37
N THR A 34 -3.41 18.53 -5.68
CA THR A 34 -3.55 17.99 -4.31
C THR A 34 -3.85 16.50 -4.26
N ILE A 35 -4.46 15.96 -5.31
CA ILE A 35 -4.84 14.53 -5.37
C ILE A 35 -4.06 13.88 -6.52
N GLY A 36 -3.21 12.92 -6.18
CA GLY A 36 -2.47 12.11 -7.15
C GLY A 36 -3.40 11.14 -7.87
N GLN A 37 -3.93 11.55 -9.02
CA GLN A 37 -4.79 10.76 -9.88
C GLN A 37 -4.24 10.79 -11.31
N PRO A 38 -4.20 9.65 -12.04
CA PRO A 38 -3.88 9.65 -13.45
C PRO A 38 -4.81 10.58 -14.23
N ASP A 39 -4.27 11.35 -15.14
CA ASP A 39 -5.00 12.28 -16.01
C ASP A 39 -5.59 11.61 -17.27
N PHE A 40 -5.19 10.36 -17.53
CA PHE A 40 -5.76 9.54 -18.58
C PHE A 40 -7.07 8.86 -18.14
N PRO A 41 -8.07 8.73 -19.01
CA PRO A 41 -9.23 7.89 -18.73
C PRO A 41 -8.85 6.41 -18.70
N THR A 42 -9.61 5.61 -17.97
CA THR A 42 -9.52 4.15 -18.05
C THR A 42 -9.55 3.67 -19.50
N PRO A 43 -8.65 2.77 -19.93
CA PRO A 43 -8.57 2.28 -21.30
C PRO A 43 -9.91 1.71 -21.80
N SER A 44 -10.20 1.92 -23.09
CA SER A 44 -11.48 1.49 -23.68
C SER A 44 -11.70 -0.01 -23.56
N LEU A 45 -10.66 -0.82 -23.75
CA LEU A 45 -10.73 -2.27 -23.58
C LEU A 45 -11.26 -2.68 -22.19
N VAL A 46 -10.79 -2.04 -21.15
CA VAL A 46 -11.23 -2.29 -19.75
C VAL A 46 -12.69 -1.90 -19.58
N LYS A 47 -13.08 -0.71 -20.07
CA LYS A 47 -14.48 -0.24 -20.00
C LYS A 47 -15.44 -1.18 -20.73
N GLU A 48 -15.09 -1.62 -21.92
CA GLU A 48 -15.94 -2.53 -22.70
C GLU A 48 -16.03 -3.93 -22.06
N ALA A 49 -14.93 -4.43 -21.47
CA ALA A 49 -14.96 -5.68 -20.70
C ALA A 49 -15.92 -5.59 -19.51
N ALA A 50 -15.92 -4.48 -18.77
CA ALA A 50 -16.84 -4.27 -17.66
C ALA A 50 -18.30 -4.17 -18.10
N LYS A 51 -18.60 -3.43 -19.18
CA LYS A 51 -19.95 -3.36 -19.74
C LYS A 51 -20.44 -4.75 -20.14
N ARG A 52 -19.59 -5.55 -20.79
CA ARG A 52 -19.93 -6.93 -21.17
C ARG A 52 -20.21 -7.79 -19.93
N ALA A 53 -19.36 -7.73 -18.90
CA ALA A 53 -19.57 -8.47 -17.66
C ALA A 53 -20.92 -8.16 -17.02
N ILE A 54 -21.31 -6.88 -16.97
CA ILE A 54 -22.62 -6.45 -16.46
C ILE A 54 -23.76 -7.02 -17.35
N THR A 55 -23.62 -6.91 -18.66
CA THR A 55 -24.64 -7.39 -19.62
C THR A 55 -24.81 -8.91 -19.55
N GLU A 56 -23.75 -9.65 -19.29
CA GLU A 56 -23.72 -11.09 -19.13
C GLU A 56 -24.08 -11.56 -17.70
N ASN A 57 -24.49 -10.63 -16.83
CA ASN A 57 -24.92 -10.89 -15.44
C ASN A 57 -23.83 -11.45 -14.51
N TYR A 58 -22.55 -11.11 -14.72
CA TYR A 58 -21.50 -11.37 -13.72
C TYR A 58 -21.63 -10.40 -12.53
N THR A 59 -22.76 -10.50 -11.81
CA THR A 59 -23.18 -9.56 -10.75
C THR A 59 -23.48 -10.24 -9.43
N SER A 60 -23.26 -11.54 -9.32
CA SER A 60 -23.47 -12.32 -8.09
C SER A 60 -22.24 -12.31 -7.18
N TYR A 61 -22.40 -12.83 -5.96
CA TYR A 61 -21.28 -12.95 -5.02
C TYR A 61 -20.12 -13.76 -5.60
N THR A 62 -18.92 -13.28 -5.34
CA THR A 62 -17.67 -13.98 -5.64
C THR A 62 -17.15 -14.71 -4.40
N HIS A 63 -16.05 -15.44 -4.53
CA HIS A 63 -15.28 -15.94 -3.40
C HIS A 63 -14.79 -14.76 -2.54
N ASN A 64 -14.68 -14.96 -1.22
CA ASN A 64 -14.25 -13.90 -0.27
C ASN A 64 -12.89 -13.30 -0.62
N ALA A 65 -11.97 -14.09 -1.16
CA ALA A 65 -10.66 -13.60 -1.61
C ALA A 65 -10.72 -12.94 -3.03
N GLY A 66 -11.89 -12.83 -3.65
CA GLY A 66 -12.08 -12.35 -5.02
C GLY A 66 -12.07 -13.48 -6.05
N LEU A 67 -12.39 -13.13 -7.31
CA LEU A 67 -12.41 -14.06 -8.43
C LEU A 67 -11.04 -14.71 -8.63
N LEU A 68 -11.02 -16.05 -8.77
CA LEU A 68 -9.78 -16.81 -8.98
C LEU A 68 -9.04 -16.36 -10.25
N GLU A 69 -9.79 -16.07 -11.31
CA GLU A 69 -9.25 -15.59 -12.58
C GLU A 69 -8.50 -14.27 -12.42
N LEU A 70 -9.05 -13.35 -11.63
CA LEU A 70 -8.39 -12.08 -11.33
C LEU A 70 -7.12 -12.30 -10.48
N ARG A 71 -7.20 -13.17 -9.46
CA ARG A 71 -6.04 -13.51 -8.64
C ARG A 71 -4.93 -14.18 -9.45
N LYS A 72 -5.27 -15.07 -10.39
CA LYS A 72 -4.32 -15.66 -11.35
C LYS A 72 -3.68 -14.59 -12.23
N ALA A 73 -4.47 -13.66 -12.77
CA ALA A 73 -3.95 -12.58 -13.58
C ALA A 73 -3.00 -11.67 -12.78
N ALA A 74 -3.34 -11.35 -11.52
CA ALA A 74 -2.49 -10.58 -10.62
C ALA A 74 -1.17 -11.32 -10.30
N CYS A 75 -1.22 -12.61 -9.99
CA CYS A 75 -0.02 -13.42 -9.75
C CYS A 75 0.88 -13.51 -10.98
N ASN A 76 0.31 -13.68 -12.16
CA ASN A 76 1.08 -13.68 -13.41
C ASN A 76 1.74 -12.32 -13.66
N PHE A 77 1.02 -11.23 -13.41
CA PHE A 77 1.55 -9.88 -13.56
C PHE A 77 2.77 -9.64 -12.67
N VAL A 78 2.70 -9.94 -11.38
CA VAL A 78 3.82 -9.72 -10.47
C VAL A 78 4.97 -10.71 -10.69
N LYS A 79 4.68 -11.91 -11.19
CA LYS A 79 5.68 -12.87 -11.62
C LYS A 79 6.46 -12.36 -12.84
N ASP A 80 5.75 -11.93 -13.87
CA ASP A 80 6.36 -11.56 -15.15
C ASP A 80 7.13 -10.24 -15.06
N ASN A 81 6.70 -9.30 -14.18
CA ASN A 81 7.33 -7.99 -14.07
C ASN A 81 8.34 -7.89 -12.90
N TYR A 82 8.14 -8.63 -11.80
CA TYR A 82 8.93 -8.45 -10.56
C TYR A 82 9.55 -9.75 -10.03
N ASP A 83 9.37 -10.86 -10.75
CA ASP A 83 9.82 -12.20 -10.34
C ASP A 83 9.29 -12.60 -8.95
N LEU A 84 8.03 -12.25 -8.67
CA LEU A 84 7.32 -12.63 -7.44
C LEU A 84 6.39 -13.80 -7.69
N HIS A 85 6.61 -14.90 -6.99
CA HIS A 85 5.84 -16.14 -7.16
C HIS A 85 4.85 -16.30 -6.01
N TYR A 86 3.55 -16.09 -6.27
CA TYR A 86 2.46 -16.27 -5.31
C TYR A 86 1.43 -17.28 -5.82
N SER A 87 0.83 -18.03 -4.89
CA SER A 87 -0.33 -18.88 -5.17
C SER A 87 -1.59 -18.03 -5.28
N PRO A 88 -2.29 -18.06 -6.41
CA PRO A 88 -3.56 -17.37 -6.53
C PRO A 88 -4.66 -17.96 -5.63
N GLU A 89 -4.53 -19.22 -5.21
CA GLU A 89 -5.49 -19.91 -4.36
C GLU A 89 -5.38 -19.48 -2.90
N ASN A 90 -4.14 -19.35 -2.38
CA ASN A 90 -3.88 -19.28 -0.94
C ASN A 90 -3.12 -18.02 -0.49
N GLU A 91 -2.49 -17.28 -1.41
CA GLU A 91 -1.59 -16.19 -1.06
C GLU A 91 -2.00 -14.83 -1.65
N THR A 92 -3.15 -14.76 -2.33
CA THR A 92 -3.58 -13.52 -3.00
C THR A 92 -5.04 -13.23 -2.72
N ILE A 93 -5.32 -12.00 -2.28
CA ILE A 93 -6.67 -11.50 -1.99
C ILE A 93 -6.89 -10.20 -2.75
N VAL A 94 -8.09 -10.06 -3.33
CA VAL A 94 -8.57 -8.83 -3.98
C VAL A 94 -9.30 -7.96 -2.96
N THR A 95 -9.01 -6.67 -2.96
CA THR A 95 -9.57 -5.69 -2.02
C THR A 95 -10.15 -4.47 -2.72
N ILE A 96 -11.00 -3.73 -2.01
CA ILE A 96 -11.61 -2.47 -2.48
C ILE A 96 -10.62 -1.33 -2.32
N GLY A 97 -9.59 -1.32 -3.17
CA GLY A 97 -8.49 -0.36 -3.16
C GLY A 97 -7.43 -0.65 -2.10
N ALA A 98 -6.27 0.01 -2.22
CA ALA A 98 -5.14 -0.14 -1.31
C ALA A 98 -5.48 0.17 0.15
N SER A 99 -6.46 1.07 0.39
CA SER A 99 -6.88 1.41 1.76
C SER A 99 -7.48 0.22 2.50
N GLU A 100 -8.26 -0.65 1.84
CA GLU A 100 -8.74 -1.89 2.46
C GLU A 100 -7.62 -2.90 2.64
N ALA A 101 -6.72 -3.03 1.67
CA ALA A 101 -5.56 -3.91 1.80
C ALA A 101 -4.70 -3.53 3.02
N ILE A 102 -4.45 -2.24 3.23
CA ILE A 102 -3.74 -1.70 4.39
C ILE A 102 -4.51 -1.99 5.70
N ASP A 103 -5.83 -1.75 5.71
CA ASP A 103 -6.67 -1.95 6.91
C ASP A 103 -6.69 -3.44 7.30
N VAL A 104 -6.91 -4.33 6.35
CA VAL A 104 -6.91 -5.78 6.59
C VAL A 104 -5.53 -6.26 7.06
N ALA A 105 -4.45 -5.84 6.38
CA ALA A 105 -3.09 -6.21 6.76
C ALA A 105 -2.79 -5.78 8.21
N PHE A 106 -3.02 -4.51 8.54
CA PHE A 106 -2.73 -4.02 9.89
C PHE A 106 -3.61 -4.67 10.96
N ARG A 107 -4.91 -4.90 10.71
CA ARG A 107 -5.77 -5.62 11.66
C ARG A 107 -5.33 -7.07 11.88
N THR A 108 -4.68 -7.67 10.90
CA THR A 108 -4.18 -9.05 10.99
C THR A 108 -2.91 -9.14 11.82
N ILE A 109 -1.98 -8.17 11.69
CA ILE A 109 -0.64 -8.27 12.29
C ILE A 109 -0.41 -7.40 13.51
N LEU A 110 -1.23 -6.35 13.75
CA LEU A 110 -1.01 -5.41 14.85
C LEU A 110 -1.83 -5.77 16.09
N GLU A 111 -1.21 -5.58 17.22
CA GLU A 111 -1.80 -5.67 18.57
C GLU A 111 -1.61 -4.36 19.33
N PRO A 112 -2.48 -4.08 20.33
CA PRO A 112 -2.28 -2.94 21.20
C PRO A 112 -0.88 -2.92 21.84
N GLY A 113 -0.18 -1.78 21.72
CA GLY A 113 1.16 -1.58 22.28
C GLY A 113 2.30 -1.95 21.33
N THR A 114 2.02 -2.49 20.15
CA THR A 114 3.03 -2.68 19.09
C THR A 114 3.35 -1.36 18.37
N GLU A 115 4.43 -1.34 17.62
CA GLU A 115 4.92 -0.18 16.90
C GLU A 115 5.01 -0.46 15.39
N VAL A 116 4.71 0.56 14.58
CA VAL A 116 4.87 0.53 13.13
C VAL A 116 5.76 1.67 12.67
N ILE A 117 6.85 1.35 12.00
CA ILE A 117 7.80 2.33 11.47
C ILE A 117 7.31 2.85 10.12
N LEU A 118 7.29 4.18 9.98
CA LEU A 118 6.82 4.93 8.81
C LEU A 118 7.90 5.94 8.36
N PRO A 119 8.42 5.89 7.12
CA PRO A 119 9.26 6.97 6.59
C PRO A 119 8.40 8.20 6.29
N ALA A 120 8.73 9.35 6.84
CA ALA A 120 7.96 10.59 6.68
C ALA A 120 8.73 11.62 5.83
N PRO A 121 8.06 12.31 4.86
CA PRO A 121 6.61 12.34 4.61
C PRO A 121 6.07 11.08 3.93
N ILE A 122 4.83 10.71 4.27
CA ILE A 122 4.19 9.46 3.80
C ILE A 122 2.68 9.69 3.56
N TYR A 123 2.05 8.78 2.81
CA TYR A 123 0.60 8.78 2.65
C TYR A 123 -0.12 8.77 4.00
N PRO A 124 -1.02 9.72 4.27
CA PRO A 124 -1.62 9.90 5.60
C PRO A 124 -2.63 8.82 5.99
N GLY A 125 -2.94 7.88 5.10
CA GLY A 125 -3.91 6.81 5.36
C GLY A 125 -3.40 5.70 6.29
N TYR A 126 -2.09 5.56 6.49
CA TYR A 126 -1.55 4.50 7.36
C TYR A 126 -1.78 4.80 8.85
N GLU A 127 -1.44 6.01 9.29
CA GLU A 127 -1.48 6.40 10.70
C GLU A 127 -2.84 6.15 11.38
N PRO A 128 -3.99 6.54 10.81
CA PRO A 128 -5.29 6.32 11.43
C PRO A 128 -5.58 4.84 11.69
N ILE A 129 -5.22 3.96 10.76
CA ILE A 129 -5.47 2.52 10.87
C ILE A 129 -4.58 1.91 11.95
N ILE A 130 -3.31 2.30 11.99
CA ILE A 130 -2.36 1.87 13.04
C ILE A 130 -2.91 2.22 14.42
N ARG A 131 -3.35 3.47 14.61
CA ARG A 131 -3.95 3.93 15.88
C ARG A 131 -5.24 3.19 16.23
N LEU A 132 -6.09 2.91 15.24
CA LEU A 132 -7.32 2.12 15.44
C LEU A 132 -7.01 0.69 15.92
N CYS A 133 -5.91 0.08 15.46
CA CYS A 133 -5.43 -1.21 15.95
C CYS A 133 -4.84 -1.12 17.37
N GLY A 134 -4.64 0.10 17.91
CA GLY A 134 -4.02 0.32 19.23
C GLY A 134 -2.50 0.29 19.20
N ALA A 135 -1.91 0.28 18.02
CA ALA A 135 -0.48 0.37 17.80
C ALA A 135 -0.02 1.84 17.70
N THR A 136 1.28 2.05 17.80
CA THR A 136 1.90 3.37 17.77
C THR A 136 2.68 3.56 16.47
N PRO A 137 2.37 4.59 15.66
CA PRO A 137 3.20 4.94 14.50
C PRO A 137 4.51 5.60 14.97
N ILE A 138 5.64 5.13 14.47
CA ILE A 138 6.99 5.66 14.70
C ILE A 138 7.46 6.29 13.39
N PHE A 139 7.55 7.61 13.36
CA PHE A 139 7.95 8.32 12.15
C PHE A 139 9.47 8.52 12.10
N ILE A 140 10.07 8.15 10.96
CA ILE A 140 11.47 8.47 10.62
C ILE A 140 11.43 9.62 9.63
N ASP A 141 12.05 10.75 9.97
CA ASP A 141 12.21 11.86 9.04
C ASP A 141 13.27 11.52 7.98
N VAL A 142 12.84 11.37 6.72
CA VAL A 142 13.70 10.99 5.61
C VAL A 142 14.04 12.16 4.67
N ARG A 143 13.79 13.42 5.08
CA ARG A 143 14.04 14.59 4.24
C ARG A 143 15.52 14.76 3.90
N GLU A 144 16.39 14.56 4.88
CA GLU A 144 17.84 14.72 4.73
C GLU A 144 18.51 13.59 3.92
N THR A 145 17.78 12.46 3.71
CA THR A 145 18.25 11.32 2.91
C THR A 145 17.63 11.29 1.50
N GLY A 146 17.17 12.43 1.01
CA GLY A 146 16.49 12.53 -0.28
C GLY A 146 15.19 11.74 -0.32
N PHE A 147 14.47 11.71 0.78
CA PHE A 147 13.21 10.99 0.99
C PHE A 147 13.32 9.46 0.91
N ARG A 148 14.51 8.91 1.13
CA ARG A 148 14.76 7.47 1.17
C ARG A 148 14.96 6.97 2.59
N LEU A 149 14.30 5.87 2.95
CA LEU A 149 14.56 5.18 4.21
C LEU A 149 15.91 4.47 4.11
N THR A 150 16.86 4.87 4.94
CA THR A 150 18.15 4.21 5.03
C THR A 150 18.15 3.07 6.05
N ALA A 151 18.99 2.06 5.82
CA ALA A 151 19.18 0.96 6.76
C ALA A 151 19.61 1.45 8.16
N GLU A 152 20.50 2.44 8.22
CA GLU A 152 20.95 3.03 9.50
C GLU A 152 19.80 3.70 10.28
N ALA A 153 18.95 4.48 9.59
CA ALA A 153 17.81 5.14 10.23
C ALA A 153 16.77 4.12 10.69
N LEU A 154 16.54 3.07 9.88
CA LEU A 154 15.66 1.97 10.23
C LEU A 154 16.17 1.22 11.46
N GLU A 155 17.44 0.83 11.49
CA GLU A 155 18.04 0.09 12.60
C GLU A 155 17.93 0.84 13.93
N LYS A 156 18.16 2.15 13.92
CA LYS A 156 18.02 3.02 15.11
C LYS A 156 16.58 3.12 15.61
N ALA A 157 15.59 2.99 14.74
CA ALA A 157 14.18 3.12 15.09
C ALA A 157 13.55 1.81 15.58
N ILE A 158 14.16 0.67 15.30
CA ILE A 158 13.66 -0.64 15.70
C ILE A 158 13.77 -0.81 17.21
N THR A 159 12.67 -1.23 17.84
CA THR A 159 12.57 -1.61 19.26
C THR A 159 12.03 -3.03 19.39
N GLU A 160 11.96 -3.55 20.61
CA GLU A 160 11.32 -4.84 20.91
C GLU A 160 9.80 -4.84 20.61
N LYS A 161 9.19 -3.66 20.49
CA LYS A 161 7.76 -3.49 20.16
C LYS A 161 7.52 -3.37 18.67
N THR A 162 8.55 -3.20 17.85
CA THR A 162 8.39 -3.03 16.41
C THR A 162 7.78 -4.27 15.80
N ARG A 163 6.59 -4.15 15.24
CA ARG A 163 5.84 -5.24 14.60
C ARG A 163 5.90 -5.16 13.08
N CYS A 164 5.93 -3.95 12.53
CA CYS A 164 5.88 -3.74 11.10
C CYS A 164 6.70 -2.52 10.66
N VAL A 165 7.27 -2.61 9.48
CA VAL A 165 7.85 -1.48 8.73
C VAL A 165 7.05 -1.28 7.47
N VAL A 166 6.64 -0.05 7.17
CA VAL A 166 6.00 0.29 5.90
C VAL A 166 7.05 0.78 4.91
N LEU A 167 7.10 0.16 3.74
CA LEU A 167 7.92 0.58 2.60
C LEU A 167 6.99 1.03 1.46
N PRO A 168 6.67 2.33 1.38
CA PRO A 168 5.75 2.86 0.37
C PRO A 168 6.51 3.36 -0.85
N TYR A 169 7.18 2.47 -1.56
CA TYR A 169 8.00 2.84 -2.72
C TYR A 169 7.53 2.14 -4.00
N PRO A 170 7.36 2.88 -5.12
CA PRO A 170 7.57 4.32 -5.30
C PRO A 170 6.66 5.16 -4.39
N SER A 171 7.22 6.22 -3.81
CA SER A 171 6.62 6.89 -2.66
C SER A 171 5.54 7.91 -3.01
N ASN A 172 4.48 7.96 -2.21
CA ASN A 172 3.54 9.06 -2.12
C ASN A 172 3.80 9.81 -0.78
N PRO A 173 4.19 11.12 -0.80
CA PRO A 173 4.01 12.08 -1.92
C PRO A 173 5.28 12.36 -2.73
N THR A 174 6.43 11.78 -2.43
CA THR A 174 7.73 12.28 -2.91
C THR A 174 8.13 11.77 -4.29
N GLY A 175 7.53 10.67 -4.77
CA GLY A 175 7.84 10.04 -6.05
C GLY A 175 9.17 9.29 -6.09
N VAL A 176 9.94 9.26 -5.00
CA VAL A 176 11.23 8.55 -4.96
C VAL A 176 11.04 7.05 -4.93
N THR A 177 12.04 6.34 -5.40
CA THR A 177 12.15 4.88 -5.36
C THR A 177 13.40 4.47 -4.58
N LEU A 178 13.48 3.21 -4.18
CA LEU A 178 14.71 2.62 -3.65
C LEU A 178 15.40 1.80 -4.73
N SER A 179 16.73 1.86 -4.76
CA SER A 179 17.53 0.96 -5.60
C SER A 179 17.56 -0.46 -5.01
N LYS A 180 18.02 -1.42 -5.81
CA LYS A 180 18.19 -2.80 -5.33
C LYS A 180 19.21 -2.90 -4.21
N GLU A 181 20.26 -2.08 -4.24
CA GLU A 181 21.29 -2.00 -3.21
C GLU A 181 20.71 -1.42 -1.92
N GLU A 182 19.94 -0.32 -2.00
CA GLU A 182 19.27 0.28 -0.83
C GLU A 182 18.27 -0.71 -0.19
N LEU A 183 17.55 -1.48 -1.02
CA LEU A 183 16.68 -2.55 -0.53
C LEU A 183 17.48 -3.66 0.14
N GLN A 184 18.62 -4.09 -0.43
CA GLN A 184 19.48 -5.10 0.17
C GLN A 184 20.01 -4.66 1.54
N ASP A 185 20.34 -3.39 1.71
CA ASP A 185 20.76 -2.86 3.01
C ASP A 185 19.62 -2.93 4.05
N ILE A 186 18.39 -2.63 3.65
CA ILE A 186 17.19 -2.80 4.49
C ILE A 186 16.96 -4.28 4.82
N VAL A 187 17.11 -5.18 3.85
CA VAL A 187 17.02 -6.63 4.07
C VAL A 187 18.03 -7.10 5.11
N ASN A 188 19.27 -6.63 5.05
CA ASN A 188 20.31 -6.99 6.02
C ASN A 188 19.94 -6.60 7.46
N VAL A 189 19.17 -5.51 7.64
CA VAL A 189 18.63 -5.10 8.95
C VAL A 189 17.49 -6.00 9.41
N LEU A 190 16.61 -6.43 8.49
CA LEU A 190 15.33 -7.07 8.81
C LEU A 190 15.35 -8.60 8.76
N LYS A 191 16.26 -9.23 8.02
CA LYS A 191 16.23 -10.67 7.71
C LYS A 191 16.13 -11.58 8.94
N ASP A 192 16.82 -11.25 10.02
CA ASP A 192 16.88 -12.05 11.25
C ASP A 192 15.88 -11.57 12.32
N LYS A 193 15.00 -10.63 11.99
CA LYS A 193 14.02 -10.06 12.92
C LYS A 193 12.59 -10.53 12.60
N ASN A 194 11.78 -10.75 13.64
CA ASN A 194 10.37 -11.09 13.51
C ASN A 194 9.52 -9.80 13.30
N ILE A 195 9.82 -9.09 12.22
CA ILE A 195 9.16 -7.84 11.84
C ILE A 195 8.56 -8.02 10.45
N PHE A 196 7.27 -7.71 10.32
CA PHE A 196 6.60 -7.67 9.02
C PHE A 196 7.04 -6.47 8.21
N VAL A 197 7.00 -6.61 6.89
CA VAL A 197 7.11 -5.48 5.96
C VAL A 197 5.80 -5.34 5.20
N LEU A 198 5.19 -4.16 5.25
CA LEU A 198 4.09 -3.80 4.37
C LEU A 198 4.68 -3.00 3.22
N SER A 199 4.84 -3.65 2.06
CA SER A 199 5.38 -3.04 0.84
C SER A 199 4.22 -2.54 -0.01
N ASP A 200 3.97 -1.23 0.04
CA ASP A 200 2.94 -0.59 -0.79
C ASP A 200 3.55 -0.19 -2.12
N GLU A 201 3.30 -1.01 -3.13
CA GLU A 201 3.86 -0.92 -4.47
C GLU A 201 2.82 -0.46 -5.51
N ILE A 202 1.78 0.26 -5.06
CA ILE A 202 0.68 0.71 -5.94
C ILE A 202 1.16 1.59 -7.11
N TYR A 203 2.34 2.17 -7.01
CA TYR A 203 2.98 3.00 -8.04
C TYR A 203 4.10 2.29 -8.82
N SER A 204 4.26 0.97 -8.67
CA SER A 204 5.35 0.20 -9.28
C SER A 204 5.51 0.39 -10.79
N GLU A 205 4.39 0.60 -11.52
CA GLU A 205 4.38 0.85 -12.97
C GLU A 205 4.63 2.32 -13.36
N LEU A 206 4.78 3.23 -12.39
CA LEU A 206 5.04 4.65 -12.62
C LEU A 206 6.49 4.99 -12.27
N VAL A 207 7.42 4.17 -12.75
CA VAL A 207 8.86 4.36 -12.63
C VAL A 207 9.42 4.61 -14.04
N TYR A 208 10.22 5.67 -14.21
CA TYR A 208 10.61 6.15 -15.53
C TYR A 208 12.09 5.92 -15.85
N GLU A 209 12.97 5.92 -14.86
CA GLU A 209 14.42 5.86 -15.05
C GLU A 209 15.04 4.51 -14.68
N GLN A 210 14.30 3.68 -13.96
CA GLN A 210 14.75 2.36 -13.49
C GLN A 210 13.60 1.37 -13.47
N THR A 211 13.92 0.09 -13.31
CA THR A 211 12.91 -0.96 -13.09
C THR A 211 12.59 -1.04 -11.59
N HIS A 212 11.30 -1.14 -11.25
CA HIS A 212 10.89 -1.39 -9.88
C HIS A 212 11.42 -2.74 -9.38
N THR A 213 11.92 -2.75 -8.16
CA THR A 213 12.29 -3.98 -7.45
C THR A 213 11.48 -4.06 -6.16
N SER A 214 10.78 -5.16 -5.97
CA SER A 214 10.08 -5.44 -4.71
C SER A 214 11.04 -5.96 -3.65
N ILE A 215 10.84 -5.57 -2.40
CA ILE A 215 11.60 -6.18 -1.29
C ILE A 215 11.25 -7.67 -1.11
N ALA A 216 10.06 -8.09 -1.52
CA ALA A 216 9.64 -9.50 -1.49
C ALA A 216 10.40 -10.39 -2.50
N HIS A 217 11.15 -9.80 -3.45
CA HIS A 217 12.05 -10.52 -4.34
C HIS A 217 13.22 -11.16 -3.60
N PHE A 218 13.63 -10.61 -2.46
CA PHE A 218 14.71 -11.19 -1.65
C PHE A 218 14.16 -12.37 -0.85
N PRO A 219 14.79 -13.57 -0.95
CA PRO A 219 14.26 -14.79 -0.33
C PRO A 219 13.98 -14.66 1.16
N GLU A 220 14.84 -13.94 1.89
CA GLU A 220 14.74 -13.73 3.34
C GLU A 220 13.52 -12.85 3.73
N MET A 221 12.97 -12.11 2.77
CA MET A 221 11.85 -11.21 3.00
C MET A 221 10.51 -11.79 2.54
N ARG A 222 10.52 -12.84 1.73
CA ARG A 222 9.32 -13.43 1.11
C ARG A 222 8.23 -13.78 2.12
N GLU A 223 8.60 -14.40 3.24
CA GLU A 223 7.66 -14.87 4.27
C GLU A 223 7.16 -13.78 5.22
N LYS A 224 7.79 -12.63 5.25
CA LYS A 224 7.44 -11.54 6.16
C LYS A 224 6.96 -10.27 5.45
N THR A 225 6.85 -10.31 4.11
CA THR A 225 6.39 -9.14 3.33
C THR A 225 4.96 -9.31 2.86
N ILE A 226 4.13 -8.32 3.15
CA ILE A 226 2.80 -8.14 2.59
C ILE A 226 2.96 -7.14 1.45
N VAL A 227 2.78 -7.58 0.20
CA VAL A 227 2.86 -6.73 -0.99
C VAL A 227 1.47 -6.23 -1.35
N ILE A 228 1.30 -4.92 -1.46
CA ILE A 228 0.07 -4.28 -1.95
C ILE A 228 0.34 -3.73 -3.34
N ASN A 229 -0.41 -4.18 -4.33
CA ASN A 229 -0.33 -3.70 -5.70
C ASN A 229 -1.72 -3.69 -6.34
N GLY A 230 -1.90 -3.02 -7.48
CA GLY A 230 -3.22 -2.95 -8.10
C GLY A 230 -3.30 -2.02 -9.30
N LEU A 231 -4.51 -1.91 -9.82
CA LEU A 231 -4.80 -1.30 -11.10
C LEU A 231 -5.11 0.21 -11.02
N SER A 232 -5.23 0.75 -9.81
CA SER A 232 -5.68 2.14 -9.61
C SER A 232 -4.82 3.17 -10.33
N LYS A 233 -3.51 2.99 -10.32
CA LYS A 233 -2.54 3.95 -10.86
C LYS A 233 -2.03 3.52 -12.23
N SER A 234 -1.58 2.30 -12.36
CA SER A 234 -1.04 1.74 -13.60
C SER A 234 -2.05 1.74 -14.76
N HIS A 235 -3.33 1.55 -14.48
CA HIS A 235 -4.38 1.40 -15.49
C HIS A 235 -5.44 2.52 -15.45
N SER A 236 -5.16 3.63 -14.76
CA SER A 236 -6.13 4.74 -14.59
C SER A 236 -7.49 4.27 -14.07
N MET A 237 -7.47 3.38 -13.07
CA MET A 237 -8.65 2.73 -12.50
C MET A 237 -8.93 3.14 -11.06
N THR A 238 -8.65 4.38 -10.68
CA THR A 238 -8.79 4.84 -9.29
C THR A 238 -10.21 4.67 -8.74
N GLY A 239 -11.23 4.92 -9.54
CA GLY A 239 -12.64 4.77 -9.16
C GLY A 239 -13.16 3.33 -9.16
N TRP A 240 -12.46 2.39 -9.77
CA TRP A 240 -12.86 0.98 -9.85
C TRP A 240 -12.59 0.21 -8.55
N ARG A 241 -11.74 0.72 -7.70
CA ARG A 241 -11.42 0.16 -6.40
C ARG A 241 -10.87 -1.27 -6.44
N THR A 242 -10.05 -1.62 -7.45
CA THR A 242 -9.47 -2.95 -7.63
C THR A 242 -7.99 -2.93 -7.28
N VAL A 243 -7.65 -3.58 -6.18
CA VAL A 243 -6.30 -3.77 -5.65
C VAL A 243 -6.19 -5.22 -5.18
N TYR A 244 -5.02 -5.77 -5.16
CA TYR A 244 -4.73 -7.07 -4.56
C TYR A 244 -3.54 -6.94 -3.61
N TYR A 245 -3.52 -7.77 -2.61
CA TYR A 245 -2.33 -7.96 -1.79
C TYR A 245 -1.94 -9.42 -1.75
N SER A 246 -0.65 -9.69 -1.59
CA SER A 246 -0.11 -11.03 -1.58
C SER A 246 0.84 -11.23 -0.41
N HIS A 247 0.70 -12.37 0.28
CA HIS A 247 1.55 -12.81 1.38
C HIS A 247 1.56 -14.33 1.45
N GLN A 248 2.63 -14.93 1.98
CA GLN A 248 2.79 -16.40 1.96
C GLN A 248 1.83 -17.15 2.89
N THR A 249 1.22 -16.55 3.91
CA THR A 249 0.39 -17.31 4.86
C THR A 249 -0.49 -16.38 5.73
N ILE A 250 -1.46 -15.71 5.13
CA ILE A 250 -2.50 -15.01 5.91
C ILE A 250 -3.87 -15.47 5.48
#